data_7af988e070d2d8b8d1bffd3881226a8f
#
_entry.id   7af988e070d2d8b8d1bffd3881226a8f
#
_cell.length_a   1.000
_cell.length_b   1.000
_cell.length_c   1.000
_cell.angle_alpha   90.00
_cell.angle_beta   90.00
_cell.angle_gamma   90.00
#
_symmetry.space_group_name_H-M   'P 1'
#
loop_
_entity.id
_entity.type
_entity.pdbx_description
1 polymer ?
#
loop_
_entity_poly.entity_id
_entity_poly.type
_entity_poly.pdbx_seq_one_letter_code
_entity_poly.pdbx_strand_id
1 'polypeptide(L)'
;MKVTFKDVTMSYDGKKDTLKDLNFTIPDGTLVSLLGPSGGGKTTTLNLISGLLAPTAGQIFFGDTDVTKKDALARKVGMVFQNYSLYPHLSVLDNIAFPLKMAKVGKAERHAKAKDLAKLVHVEDQLDKKTGALSGGQQQRVAIARALAKSPSLLLLDEPLSNLDARLRIEMREEIRRIQRETGVTTIFVTHDQDEALHISDNIMVLANGSIQQFSSPQTLYDQPNNLFVAKFIGEPVINTIPAQALSADLANAVPEAILKQAVTAGIRSEAIIPYDAGENVLAKFHGKITHSSKYGREATADIDYNGERLLSTEMAGVSSRQPELDFYITKSGFFLFDQSGALIFGGESHAE
;
A
#
# COMPACT_ATOMS: atom_id res chain seq x y z
N MET A 1 -15.59 -11.95 -2.26
CA MET A 1 -16.39 -11.32 -3.35
C MET A 1 -15.45 -10.60 -4.32
N LYS A 2 -15.34 -11.08 -5.56
CA LYS A 2 -14.56 -10.41 -6.61
C LYS A 2 -15.15 -9.05 -6.96
N VAL A 3 -14.31 -8.00 -7.08
CA VAL A 3 -14.71 -6.64 -7.51
C VAL A 3 -14.01 -6.32 -8.81
N THR A 4 -14.76 -5.94 -9.86
CA THR A 4 -14.20 -5.60 -11.17
C THR A 4 -14.66 -4.21 -11.62
N PHE A 5 -13.72 -3.40 -12.04
CA PHE A 5 -13.92 -2.11 -12.72
C PHE A 5 -13.63 -2.29 -14.19
N LYS A 6 -14.53 -1.76 -15.05
CA LYS A 6 -14.38 -1.75 -16.50
C LYS A 6 -14.57 -0.33 -17.02
N ASP A 7 -13.50 0.28 -17.51
CA ASP A 7 -13.46 1.61 -18.10
C ASP A 7 -14.09 2.70 -17.21
N VAL A 8 -13.86 2.58 -15.87
CA VAL A 8 -14.52 3.45 -14.89
C VAL A 8 -13.84 4.81 -14.85
N THR A 9 -14.61 5.84 -15.17
CA THR A 9 -14.22 7.24 -15.10
C THR A 9 -15.11 7.98 -14.12
N MET A 10 -14.54 8.91 -13.36
CA MET A 10 -15.26 9.76 -12.40
C MET A 10 -14.83 11.21 -12.50
N SER A 11 -15.80 12.08 -12.73
CA SER A 11 -15.64 13.53 -12.67
C SER A 11 -16.70 14.14 -11.76
N TYR A 12 -16.31 15.05 -10.86
CA TYR A 12 -17.25 15.73 -9.96
C TYR A 12 -17.93 16.94 -10.60
N ASP A 13 -17.28 17.58 -11.55
CA ASP A 13 -17.72 18.82 -12.19
C ASP A 13 -17.96 18.67 -13.70
N GLY A 14 -17.73 17.47 -14.24
CA GLY A 14 -17.83 17.19 -15.67
C GLY A 14 -16.73 17.82 -16.53
N LYS A 15 -15.73 18.48 -15.90
CA LYS A 15 -14.63 19.17 -16.62
C LYS A 15 -13.29 18.46 -16.43
N LYS A 16 -13.03 17.93 -15.22
CA LYS A 16 -11.79 17.26 -14.89
C LYS A 16 -12.08 15.90 -14.32
N ASP A 17 -11.48 14.88 -14.91
CA ASP A 17 -11.57 13.53 -14.39
C ASP A 17 -10.71 13.39 -13.14
N THR A 18 -11.35 12.98 -12.05
CA THR A 18 -10.70 12.59 -10.81
C THR A 18 -10.14 11.16 -10.92
N LEU A 19 -10.84 10.29 -11.66
CA LEU A 19 -10.42 8.96 -12.03
C LEU A 19 -10.60 8.77 -13.54
N LYS A 20 -9.63 8.10 -14.19
CA LYS A 20 -9.59 7.96 -15.66
C LYS A 20 -9.45 6.49 -16.03
N ASP A 21 -10.44 5.98 -16.75
CA ASP A 21 -10.43 4.65 -17.38
C ASP A 21 -9.87 3.53 -16.50
N LEU A 22 -10.34 3.47 -15.24
CA LEU A 22 -9.88 2.47 -14.31
C LEU A 22 -10.35 1.08 -14.73
N ASN A 23 -9.40 0.19 -14.94
CA ASN A 23 -9.59 -1.21 -15.30
C ASN A 23 -8.80 -2.08 -14.33
N PHE A 24 -9.50 -2.85 -13.48
CA PHE A 24 -8.85 -3.77 -12.55
C PHE A 24 -9.83 -4.81 -12.02
N THR A 25 -9.29 -5.86 -11.42
CA THR A 25 -10.04 -6.88 -10.71
C THR A 25 -9.39 -7.18 -9.37
N ILE A 26 -10.13 -7.00 -8.28
CA ILE A 26 -9.77 -7.45 -6.93
C ILE A 26 -10.25 -8.89 -6.78
N PRO A 27 -9.37 -9.87 -6.49
CA PRO A 27 -9.74 -11.27 -6.31
C PRO A 27 -10.63 -11.48 -5.08
N ASP A 28 -11.41 -12.56 -5.08
CA ASP A 28 -12.22 -12.96 -3.93
C ASP A 28 -11.35 -13.39 -2.74
N GLY A 29 -11.75 -13.02 -1.53
CA GLY A 29 -11.07 -13.43 -0.29
C GLY A 29 -9.71 -12.80 -0.04
N THR A 30 -9.27 -11.84 -0.87
CA THR A 30 -7.98 -11.15 -0.71
C THR A 30 -8.12 -9.84 0.07
N LEU A 31 -6.99 -9.40 0.65
CA LEU A 31 -6.82 -8.06 1.18
C LEU A 31 -6.00 -7.23 0.18
N VAL A 32 -6.61 -6.19 -0.37
CA VAL A 32 -5.97 -5.28 -1.33
C VAL A 32 -5.85 -3.89 -0.74
N SER A 33 -4.65 -3.33 -0.72
CA SER A 33 -4.45 -1.93 -0.36
C SER A 33 -4.57 -1.01 -1.57
N LEU A 34 -5.32 0.09 -1.39
CA LEU A 34 -5.29 1.25 -2.27
C LEU A 34 -4.29 2.25 -1.68
N LEU A 35 -3.12 2.34 -2.28
CA LEU A 35 -2.01 3.15 -1.83
C LEU A 35 -1.76 4.31 -2.80
N GLY A 36 -1.31 5.45 -2.32
CA GLY A 36 -0.96 6.59 -3.18
C GLY A 36 -0.96 7.93 -2.44
N PRO A 37 -0.50 9.00 -3.07
CA PRO A 37 -0.45 10.32 -2.47
C PRO A 37 -1.86 10.89 -2.22
N SER A 38 -1.94 11.93 -1.39
CA SER A 38 -3.18 12.68 -1.18
C SER A 38 -3.70 13.23 -2.52
N GLY A 39 -5.02 13.13 -2.73
CA GLY A 39 -5.63 13.54 -4.01
C GLY A 39 -5.44 12.54 -5.16
N GLY A 40 -4.81 11.37 -4.94
CA GLY A 40 -4.60 10.35 -5.98
C GLY A 40 -5.86 9.62 -6.45
N GLY A 41 -7.00 9.79 -5.76
CA GLY A 41 -8.28 9.15 -6.15
C GLY A 41 -8.70 7.97 -5.25
N LYS A 42 -7.96 7.66 -4.18
CA LYS A 42 -8.23 6.51 -3.29
C LYS A 42 -9.63 6.53 -2.68
N THR A 43 -9.98 7.60 -1.97
CA THR A 43 -11.30 7.75 -1.34
C THR A 43 -12.43 7.80 -2.38
N THR A 44 -12.17 8.39 -3.56
CA THR A 44 -13.15 8.37 -4.67
C THR A 44 -13.39 6.95 -5.16
N THR A 45 -12.32 6.15 -5.35
CA THR A 45 -12.42 4.75 -5.74
C THR A 45 -13.18 3.94 -4.67
N LEU A 46 -12.87 4.15 -3.39
CA LEU A 46 -13.58 3.51 -2.28
C LEU A 46 -15.08 3.86 -2.28
N ASN A 47 -15.43 5.14 -2.50
CA ASN A 47 -16.81 5.61 -2.55
C ASN A 47 -17.56 5.06 -3.77
N LEU A 48 -16.90 4.87 -4.90
CA LEU A 48 -17.46 4.17 -6.06
C LEU A 48 -17.73 2.69 -5.76
N ILE A 49 -16.83 2.01 -5.06
CA ILE A 49 -17.02 0.61 -4.65
C ILE A 49 -18.16 0.50 -3.63
N SER A 50 -18.21 1.39 -2.64
CA SER A 50 -19.28 1.37 -1.62
C SER A 50 -20.67 1.71 -2.14
N GLY A 51 -20.76 2.39 -3.31
CA GLY A 51 -22.03 2.90 -3.85
C GLY A 51 -22.47 4.24 -3.23
N LEU A 52 -21.58 4.94 -2.54
CA LEU A 52 -21.78 6.32 -2.09
C LEU A 52 -21.64 7.31 -3.25
N LEU A 53 -20.90 6.93 -4.30
CA LEU A 53 -20.79 7.63 -5.55
C LEU A 53 -21.16 6.71 -6.72
N ALA A 54 -21.69 7.29 -7.78
CA ALA A 54 -21.88 6.62 -9.07
C ALA A 54 -20.80 7.11 -10.05
N PRO A 55 -20.22 6.23 -10.90
CA PRO A 55 -19.24 6.65 -11.88
C PRO A 55 -19.88 7.50 -13.00
N THR A 56 -19.08 8.38 -13.61
CA THR A 56 -19.51 9.16 -14.78
C THR A 56 -19.60 8.28 -16.02
N ALA A 57 -18.70 7.30 -16.15
CA ALA A 57 -18.68 6.31 -17.22
C ALA A 57 -18.11 4.98 -16.70
N GLY A 58 -18.32 3.90 -17.48
CA GLY A 58 -17.84 2.56 -17.16
C GLY A 58 -18.79 1.77 -16.26
N GLN A 59 -18.33 0.61 -15.81
CA GLN A 59 -19.14 -0.35 -15.06
C GLN A 59 -18.38 -0.95 -13.89
N ILE A 60 -19.12 -1.23 -12.80
CA ILE A 60 -18.61 -1.87 -11.57
C ILE A 60 -19.37 -3.16 -11.35
N PHE A 61 -18.63 -4.26 -11.14
CA PHE A 61 -19.21 -5.59 -10.90
C PHE A 61 -18.79 -6.14 -9.55
N PHE A 62 -19.73 -6.81 -8.88
CA PHE A 62 -19.48 -7.70 -7.73
C PHE A 62 -19.75 -9.13 -8.17
N GLY A 63 -18.71 -9.95 -8.30
CA GLY A 63 -18.78 -11.19 -9.06
C GLY A 63 -19.21 -10.90 -10.50
N ASP A 64 -20.31 -11.52 -10.90
CA ASP A 64 -20.92 -11.32 -12.23
C ASP A 64 -22.07 -10.31 -12.22
N THR A 65 -22.39 -9.74 -11.05
CA THR A 65 -23.49 -8.78 -10.91
C THR A 65 -23.03 -7.35 -11.16
N ASP A 66 -23.63 -6.68 -12.14
CA ASP A 66 -23.47 -5.23 -12.33
C ASP A 66 -24.10 -4.49 -11.14
N VAL A 67 -23.25 -3.72 -10.44
CA VAL A 67 -23.65 -2.89 -9.28
C VAL A 67 -23.51 -1.40 -9.56
N THR A 68 -23.21 -1.00 -10.78
CA THR A 68 -22.91 0.39 -11.17
C THR A 68 -23.96 1.37 -10.67
N LYS A 69 -25.25 1.03 -10.85
CA LYS A 69 -26.38 1.87 -10.45
C LYS A 69 -26.98 1.50 -9.09
N LYS A 70 -26.44 0.51 -8.37
CA LYS A 70 -26.90 0.12 -7.04
C LYS A 70 -26.34 1.08 -5.98
N ASP A 71 -27.20 1.54 -5.09
CA ASP A 71 -26.81 2.35 -3.93
C ASP A 71 -26.05 1.54 -2.88
N ALA A 72 -25.48 2.22 -1.89
CA ALA A 72 -24.67 1.60 -0.83
C ALA A 72 -25.45 0.54 -0.01
N LEU A 73 -26.75 0.72 0.20
CA LEU A 73 -27.56 -0.25 0.95
C LEU A 73 -27.74 -1.55 0.17
N ALA A 74 -27.98 -1.42 -1.15
CA ALA A 74 -28.16 -2.57 -2.04
C ALA A 74 -26.86 -3.35 -2.28
N ARG A 75 -25.69 -2.70 -2.18
CA ARG A 75 -24.38 -3.37 -2.33
C ARG A 75 -23.96 -4.22 -1.14
N LYS A 76 -24.56 -4.01 0.04
CA LYS A 76 -24.33 -4.80 1.27
C LYS A 76 -22.87 -4.90 1.68
N VAL A 77 -22.12 -3.83 1.55
CA VAL A 77 -20.72 -3.74 1.99
C VAL A 77 -20.63 -3.35 3.47
N GLY A 78 -19.59 -3.81 4.15
CA GLY A 78 -19.16 -3.29 5.45
C GLY A 78 -18.17 -2.16 5.25
N MET A 79 -18.31 -1.04 5.97
CA MET A 79 -17.40 0.09 5.85
C MET A 79 -16.98 0.61 7.21
N VAL A 80 -15.70 0.87 7.36
CA VAL A 80 -15.06 1.56 8.49
C VAL A 80 -14.48 2.86 7.97
N PHE A 81 -14.94 3.97 8.53
CA PHE A 81 -14.46 5.31 8.20
C PHE A 81 -13.23 5.68 9.03
N GLN A 82 -12.45 6.64 8.58
CA GLN A 82 -11.24 7.12 9.23
C GLN A 82 -11.44 7.53 10.70
N ASN A 83 -12.59 8.13 11.05
CA ASN A 83 -12.96 8.51 12.41
C ASN A 83 -13.79 7.45 13.13
N TYR A 84 -13.81 6.19 12.65
CA TYR A 84 -14.57 5.07 13.14
C TYR A 84 -16.10 5.26 13.10
N SER A 85 -16.61 6.47 13.12
CA SER A 85 -18.04 6.86 13.08
C SER A 85 -18.92 6.06 14.06
N LEU A 86 -18.43 5.80 15.27
CA LEU A 86 -19.18 5.10 16.32
C LEU A 86 -20.27 6.01 16.89
N TYR A 87 -21.39 5.40 17.32
CA TYR A 87 -22.48 6.11 17.97
C TYR A 87 -22.15 6.36 19.45
N PRO A 88 -21.85 7.58 19.89
CA PRO A 88 -21.31 7.84 21.22
C PRO A 88 -22.33 7.60 22.34
N HIS A 89 -23.61 7.70 22.03
CA HIS A 89 -24.72 7.46 22.95
C HIS A 89 -25.08 5.99 23.16
N LEU A 90 -24.55 5.09 22.29
CA LEU A 90 -24.77 3.65 22.41
C LEU A 90 -23.62 2.96 23.16
N SER A 91 -23.91 1.81 23.77
CA SER A 91 -22.88 0.92 24.30
C SER A 91 -22.08 0.25 23.17
N VAL A 92 -20.98 -0.41 23.49
CA VAL A 92 -20.22 -1.24 22.54
C VAL A 92 -21.13 -2.32 21.92
N LEU A 93 -21.88 -3.04 22.77
CA LEU A 93 -22.83 -4.06 22.34
C LEU A 93 -23.85 -3.49 21.36
N ASP A 94 -24.44 -2.35 21.69
CA ASP A 94 -25.46 -1.73 20.83
C ASP A 94 -24.89 -1.12 19.58
N ASN A 95 -23.63 -0.63 19.58
CA ASN A 95 -22.92 -0.21 18.36
C ASN A 95 -22.77 -1.37 17.37
N ILE A 96 -22.27 -2.52 17.85
CA ILE A 96 -22.09 -3.72 17.01
C ILE A 96 -23.43 -4.26 16.53
N ALA A 97 -24.46 -4.28 17.40
CA ALA A 97 -25.79 -4.76 17.07
C ALA A 97 -26.60 -3.80 16.18
N PHE A 98 -26.18 -2.53 16.02
CA PHE A 98 -26.97 -1.50 15.34
C PHE A 98 -27.37 -1.86 13.90
N PRO A 99 -26.46 -2.35 13.03
CA PRO A 99 -26.83 -2.74 11.66
C PRO A 99 -27.89 -3.85 11.61
N LEU A 100 -27.86 -4.78 12.57
CA LEU A 100 -28.85 -5.86 12.69
C LEU A 100 -30.20 -5.32 13.19
N LYS A 101 -30.19 -4.32 14.08
CA LYS A 101 -31.39 -3.61 14.52
C LYS A 101 -32.07 -2.93 13.34
N MET A 102 -31.30 -2.27 12.47
CA MET A 102 -31.85 -1.64 11.26
C MET A 102 -32.37 -2.67 10.26
N ALA A 103 -31.80 -3.87 10.24
CA ALA A 103 -32.31 -5.01 9.47
C ALA A 103 -33.52 -5.72 10.14
N LYS A 104 -34.06 -5.16 11.25
CA LYS A 104 -35.19 -5.67 12.01
C LYS A 104 -35.00 -7.08 12.64
N VAL A 105 -33.74 -7.47 12.88
CA VAL A 105 -33.37 -8.71 13.59
C VAL A 105 -33.81 -8.62 15.06
N GLY A 106 -34.35 -9.70 15.62
CA GLY A 106 -34.82 -9.79 17.01
C GLY A 106 -33.70 -9.43 18.02
N LYS A 107 -34.10 -8.88 19.19
CA LYS A 107 -33.13 -8.39 20.19
C LYS A 107 -32.20 -9.49 20.70
N ALA A 108 -32.71 -10.66 21.02
CA ALA A 108 -31.89 -11.76 21.52
C ALA A 108 -30.84 -12.20 20.47
N GLU A 109 -31.27 -12.41 19.24
CA GLU A 109 -30.42 -12.85 18.13
C GLU A 109 -29.33 -11.82 17.78
N ARG A 110 -29.69 -10.52 17.62
CA ARG A 110 -28.71 -9.48 17.30
C ARG A 110 -27.68 -9.27 18.40
N HIS A 111 -28.08 -9.42 19.71
CA HIS A 111 -27.13 -9.32 20.80
C HIS A 111 -26.22 -10.55 20.90
N ALA A 112 -26.74 -11.77 20.60
CA ALA A 112 -25.90 -12.96 20.53
C ALA A 112 -24.82 -12.79 19.44
N LYS A 113 -25.23 -12.43 18.22
CA LYS A 113 -24.29 -12.19 17.12
C LYS A 113 -23.29 -11.05 17.41
N ALA A 114 -23.74 -9.99 18.08
CA ALA A 114 -22.85 -8.89 18.48
C ALA A 114 -21.80 -9.33 19.52
N LYS A 115 -22.15 -10.23 20.45
CA LYS A 115 -21.22 -10.83 21.41
C LYS A 115 -20.17 -11.72 20.70
N ASP A 116 -20.57 -12.51 19.71
CA ASP A 116 -19.64 -13.34 18.95
C ASP A 116 -18.65 -12.47 18.16
N LEU A 117 -19.14 -11.41 17.54
CA LEU A 117 -18.27 -10.43 16.85
C LEU A 117 -17.35 -9.68 17.81
N ALA A 118 -17.81 -9.35 19.02
CA ALA A 118 -16.97 -8.73 20.04
C ALA A 118 -15.83 -9.65 20.47
N LYS A 119 -16.07 -10.96 20.58
CA LYS A 119 -15.01 -11.96 20.81
C LYS A 119 -14.04 -12.04 19.65
N LEU A 120 -14.54 -12.06 18.41
CA LEU A 120 -13.69 -12.06 17.19
C LEU A 120 -12.68 -10.93 17.18
N VAL A 121 -13.08 -9.74 17.65
CA VAL A 121 -12.22 -8.55 17.66
C VAL A 121 -11.63 -8.23 19.04
N HIS A 122 -11.73 -9.13 20.02
CA HIS A 122 -11.19 -8.99 21.39
C HIS A 122 -11.63 -7.73 22.12
N VAL A 123 -12.95 -7.48 22.18
CA VAL A 123 -13.58 -6.38 22.96
C VAL A 123 -14.78 -6.89 23.81
N GLU A 124 -14.87 -8.18 24.09
CA GLU A 124 -15.95 -8.78 24.86
C GLU A 124 -16.06 -8.22 26.28
N ASP A 125 -14.95 -7.81 26.89
CA ASP A 125 -14.91 -7.19 28.24
C ASP A 125 -15.41 -5.74 28.25
N GLN A 126 -15.69 -5.15 27.07
CA GLN A 126 -16.05 -3.76 26.92
C GLN A 126 -17.53 -3.53 26.57
N LEU A 127 -18.32 -4.59 26.46
CA LEU A 127 -19.67 -4.58 25.86
C LEU A 127 -20.63 -3.53 26.46
N ASP A 128 -20.55 -3.29 27.74
CA ASP A 128 -21.44 -2.36 28.47
C ASP A 128 -20.91 -0.91 28.47
N LYS A 129 -19.67 -0.69 28.07
CA LYS A 129 -19.08 0.65 28.05
C LYS A 129 -19.61 1.49 26.89
N LYS A 130 -19.56 2.82 27.09
CA LYS A 130 -19.73 3.80 25.99
C LYS A 130 -18.45 3.93 25.20
N THR A 131 -18.57 4.25 23.90
CA THR A 131 -17.42 4.33 23.00
C THR A 131 -16.39 5.38 23.40
N GLY A 132 -16.79 6.47 24.06
CA GLY A 132 -15.89 7.51 24.55
C GLY A 132 -14.98 7.07 25.72
N ALA A 133 -15.24 5.91 26.35
CA ALA A 133 -14.41 5.32 27.40
C ALA A 133 -13.37 4.33 26.87
N LEU A 134 -13.30 4.14 25.55
CA LEU A 134 -12.43 3.19 24.87
C LEU A 134 -11.16 3.87 24.35
N SER A 135 -10.03 3.12 24.30
CA SER A 135 -8.85 3.54 23.54
C SER A 135 -9.12 3.57 22.03
N GLY A 136 -8.28 4.27 21.27
CA GLY A 136 -8.41 4.32 19.79
C GLY A 136 -8.46 2.95 19.13
N GLY A 137 -7.57 2.03 19.53
CA GLY A 137 -7.58 0.66 19.03
C GLY A 137 -8.85 -0.13 19.39
N GLN A 138 -9.39 0.06 20.61
CA GLN A 138 -10.66 -0.55 21.00
C GLN A 138 -11.82 0.02 20.17
N GLN A 139 -11.85 1.35 19.94
CA GLN A 139 -12.86 1.96 19.08
C GLN A 139 -12.80 1.42 17.65
N GLN A 140 -11.62 1.24 17.10
CA GLN A 140 -11.41 0.66 15.78
C GLN A 140 -11.93 -0.79 15.71
N ARG A 141 -11.58 -1.63 16.68
CA ARG A 141 -12.09 -3.00 16.79
C ARG A 141 -13.61 -3.05 16.83
N VAL A 142 -14.25 -2.18 17.60
CA VAL A 142 -15.71 -2.05 17.62
C VAL A 142 -16.27 -1.64 16.27
N ALA A 143 -15.62 -0.72 15.56
CA ALA A 143 -16.04 -0.30 14.22
C ALA A 143 -15.94 -1.44 13.20
N ILE A 144 -14.88 -2.25 13.25
CA ILE A 144 -14.72 -3.45 12.41
C ILE A 144 -15.83 -4.49 12.74
N ALA A 145 -16.07 -4.79 14.01
CA ALA A 145 -17.13 -5.70 14.42
C ALA A 145 -18.52 -5.23 13.94
N ARG A 146 -18.80 -3.92 14.05
CA ARG A 146 -20.03 -3.32 13.51
C ARG A 146 -20.14 -3.47 11.99
N ALA A 147 -19.04 -3.26 11.26
CA ALA A 147 -19.03 -3.42 9.80
C ALA A 147 -19.28 -4.87 9.39
N LEU A 148 -18.80 -5.85 10.16
CA LEU A 148 -18.99 -7.28 9.93
C LEU A 148 -20.38 -7.79 10.36
N ALA A 149 -21.17 -7.02 11.13
CA ALA A 149 -22.40 -7.50 11.76
C ALA A 149 -23.42 -8.07 10.76
N LYS A 150 -23.53 -7.53 9.57
CA LYS A 150 -24.43 -8.01 8.49
C LYS A 150 -23.78 -9.08 7.60
N SER A 151 -22.65 -9.64 8.00
CA SER A 151 -21.87 -10.62 7.21
C SER A 151 -21.65 -10.13 5.77
N PRO A 152 -21.02 -8.98 5.59
CA PRO A 152 -20.78 -8.42 4.25
C PRO A 152 -19.84 -9.33 3.47
N SER A 153 -19.98 -9.34 2.15
CA SER A 153 -19.04 -10.02 1.25
C SER A 153 -17.81 -9.17 0.92
N LEU A 154 -17.84 -7.89 1.27
CA LEU A 154 -16.76 -6.91 1.03
C LEU A 154 -16.64 -6.00 2.23
N LEU A 155 -15.43 -5.85 2.77
CA LEU A 155 -15.07 -4.94 3.86
C LEU A 155 -14.20 -3.81 3.31
N LEU A 156 -14.62 -2.57 3.56
CA LEU A 156 -13.94 -1.36 3.14
C LEU A 156 -13.40 -0.62 4.36
N LEU A 157 -12.11 -0.34 4.39
CA LEU A 157 -11.42 0.33 5.49
C LEU A 157 -10.77 1.61 4.93
N ASP A 158 -11.29 2.78 5.33
CA ASP A 158 -10.81 4.09 4.88
C ASP A 158 -9.84 4.68 5.90
N GLU A 159 -8.55 4.61 5.64
CA GLU A 159 -7.45 5.06 6.51
C GLU A 159 -7.62 4.65 7.99
N PRO A 160 -7.88 3.37 8.29
CA PRO A 160 -8.34 2.95 9.59
C PRO A 160 -7.27 3.10 10.70
N LEU A 161 -5.99 3.23 10.36
CA LEU A 161 -4.88 3.30 11.30
C LEU A 161 -4.35 4.72 11.54
N SER A 162 -4.83 5.71 10.79
CA SER A 162 -4.31 7.09 10.79
C SER A 162 -4.37 7.80 12.15
N ASN A 163 -5.33 7.45 13.01
CA ASN A 163 -5.54 8.08 14.31
C ASN A 163 -4.87 7.34 15.48
N LEU A 164 -3.98 6.38 15.20
CA LEU A 164 -3.29 5.57 16.20
C LEU A 164 -1.81 5.95 16.32
N ASP A 165 -1.24 5.78 17.50
CA ASP A 165 0.20 5.86 17.71
C ASP A 165 0.94 4.70 16.99
N ALA A 166 2.25 4.85 16.78
CA ALA A 166 3.06 3.93 15.99
C ALA A 166 3.01 2.47 16.49
N ARG A 167 3.03 2.26 17.82
CA ARG A 167 2.99 0.92 18.40
C ARG A 167 1.62 0.26 18.19
N LEU A 168 0.56 0.99 18.50
CA LEU A 168 -0.81 0.50 18.35
C LEU A 168 -1.16 0.26 16.88
N ARG A 169 -0.57 1.04 15.96
CA ARG A 169 -0.72 0.85 14.51
C ARG A 169 -0.20 -0.51 14.06
N ILE A 170 0.97 -0.93 14.54
CA ILE A 170 1.54 -2.25 14.23
C ILE A 170 0.61 -3.37 14.76
N GLU A 171 0.19 -3.28 16.03
CA GLU A 171 -0.70 -4.26 16.64
C GLU A 171 -2.04 -4.37 15.88
N MET A 172 -2.61 -3.24 15.49
CA MET A 172 -3.88 -3.20 14.77
C MET A 172 -3.78 -3.67 13.31
N ARG A 173 -2.65 -3.48 12.66
CA ARG A 173 -2.35 -4.02 11.32
C ARG A 173 -2.43 -5.54 11.32
N GLU A 174 -1.74 -6.19 12.27
CA GLU A 174 -1.77 -7.64 12.44
C GLU A 174 -3.17 -8.14 12.77
N GLU A 175 -3.91 -7.41 13.62
CA GLU A 175 -5.27 -7.76 14.00
C GLU A 175 -6.25 -7.69 12.82
N ILE A 176 -6.17 -6.65 11.98
CA ILE A 176 -6.99 -6.56 10.76
C ILE A 176 -6.68 -7.73 9.82
N ARG A 177 -5.40 -8.09 9.66
CA ARG A 177 -5.00 -9.22 8.83
C ARG A 177 -5.53 -10.55 9.38
N ARG A 178 -5.48 -10.74 10.71
CA ARG A 178 -6.06 -11.91 11.39
C ARG A 178 -7.55 -12.02 11.14
N ILE A 179 -8.30 -10.94 11.39
CA ILE A 179 -9.75 -10.89 11.18
C ILE A 179 -10.10 -11.21 9.73
N GLN A 180 -9.37 -10.65 8.77
CA GLN A 180 -9.60 -10.90 7.35
C GLN A 180 -9.39 -12.39 7.00
N ARG A 181 -8.31 -13.02 7.51
CA ARG A 181 -8.05 -14.44 7.29
C ARG A 181 -9.12 -15.34 7.93
N GLU A 182 -9.54 -15.05 9.16
CA GLU A 182 -10.56 -15.84 9.86
C GLU A 182 -11.94 -15.73 9.22
N THR A 183 -12.27 -14.57 8.68
CA THR A 183 -13.58 -14.33 8.05
C THR A 183 -13.62 -14.66 6.57
N GLY A 184 -12.47 -14.69 5.90
CA GLY A 184 -12.36 -14.85 4.44
C GLY A 184 -12.99 -13.70 3.64
N VAL A 185 -13.34 -12.58 4.29
CA VAL A 185 -13.99 -11.45 3.61
C VAL A 185 -13.00 -10.73 2.72
N THR A 186 -13.39 -10.45 1.47
CA THR A 186 -12.61 -9.58 0.58
C THR A 186 -12.50 -8.21 1.23
N THR A 187 -11.28 -7.70 1.40
CA THR A 187 -11.03 -6.46 2.14
C THR A 187 -10.28 -5.47 1.26
N ILE A 188 -10.75 -4.23 1.25
CA ILE A 188 -10.07 -3.10 0.61
C ILE A 188 -9.62 -2.16 1.72
N PHE A 189 -8.32 -1.93 1.77
CA PHE A 189 -7.66 -1.13 2.79
C PHE A 189 -7.07 0.13 2.15
N VAL A 190 -7.58 1.29 2.48
CA VAL A 190 -7.05 2.57 1.97
C VAL A 190 -6.03 3.10 2.94
N THR A 191 -4.86 3.46 2.45
CA THR A 191 -3.81 4.12 3.22
C THR A 191 -2.94 5.01 2.33
N HIS A 192 -2.24 5.94 2.92
CA HIS A 192 -1.15 6.70 2.31
C HIS A 192 0.23 6.26 2.85
N ASP A 193 0.25 5.35 3.82
CA ASP A 193 1.43 4.79 4.45
C ASP A 193 1.85 3.51 3.72
N GLN A 194 3.07 3.54 3.14
CA GLN A 194 3.60 2.41 2.38
C GLN A 194 3.90 1.20 3.27
N ASP A 195 4.38 1.44 4.51
CA ASP A 195 4.70 0.36 5.45
C ASP A 195 3.44 -0.42 5.85
N GLU A 196 2.32 0.28 6.08
CA GLU A 196 1.03 -0.36 6.28
C GLU A 196 0.66 -1.26 5.09
N ALA A 197 0.70 -0.71 3.88
CA ALA A 197 0.30 -1.43 2.68
C ALA A 197 1.18 -2.65 2.40
N LEU A 198 2.51 -2.50 2.49
CA LEU A 198 3.48 -3.57 2.22
C LEU A 198 3.34 -4.77 3.16
N HIS A 199 2.99 -4.52 4.43
CA HIS A 199 2.92 -5.59 5.43
C HIS A 199 1.57 -6.29 5.53
N ILE A 200 0.45 -5.62 5.16
CA ILE A 200 -0.88 -6.20 5.37
C ILE A 200 -1.45 -6.90 4.13
N SER A 201 -1.03 -6.50 2.93
CA SER A 201 -1.76 -6.79 1.70
C SER A 201 -1.32 -8.07 1.00
N ASP A 202 -2.26 -8.72 0.32
CA ASP A 202 -1.96 -9.73 -0.70
C ASP A 202 -1.54 -9.05 -2.02
N ASN A 203 -2.17 -7.92 -2.35
CA ASN A 203 -1.83 -7.07 -3.48
C ASN A 203 -1.99 -5.59 -3.12
N ILE A 204 -1.21 -4.74 -3.76
CA ILE A 204 -1.25 -3.29 -3.60
C ILE A 204 -1.57 -2.64 -4.94
N MET A 205 -2.55 -1.76 -4.96
CA MET A 205 -2.86 -0.89 -6.08
C MET A 205 -2.32 0.50 -5.79
N VAL A 206 -1.28 0.90 -6.50
CA VAL A 206 -0.74 2.27 -6.43
C VAL A 206 -1.53 3.17 -7.35
N LEU A 207 -2.21 4.16 -6.77
CA LEU A 207 -3.08 5.10 -7.46
C LEU A 207 -2.49 6.51 -7.39
N ALA A 208 -2.25 7.13 -8.53
CA ALA A 208 -1.78 8.51 -8.61
C ALA A 208 -2.37 9.23 -9.82
N ASN A 209 -2.68 10.51 -9.64
CA ASN A 209 -3.26 11.36 -10.70
C ASN A 209 -4.51 10.76 -11.38
N GLY A 210 -5.31 10.02 -10.59
CA GLY A 210 -6.54 9.38 -11.07
C GLY A 210 -6.34 8.13 -11.92
N SER A 211 -5.13 7.58 -11.99
CA SER A 211 -4.80 6.39 -12.77
C SER A 211 -4.03 5.38 -11.93
N ILE A 212 -4.17 4.10 -12.27
CA ILE A 212 -3.42 3.01 -11.64
C ILE A 212 -1.99 3.03 -12.21
N GLN A 213 -1.00 3.18 -11.34
CA GLN A 213 0.41 3.13 -11.70
C GLN A 213 0.95 1.71 -11.73
N GLN A 214 0.51 0.88 -10.78
CA GLN A 214 0.81 -0.55 -10.72
C GLN A 214 -0.18 -1.25 -9.79
N PHE A 215 -0.49 -2.50 -10.09
CA PHE A 215 -1.30 -3.38 -9.25
C PHE A 215 -0.65 -4.76 -9.19
N SER A 216 0.02 -5.08 -8.10
CA SER A 216 0.81 -6.33 -7.95
C SER A 216 0.96 -6.70 -6.47
N SER A 217 1.62 -7.84 -6.21
CA SER A 217 2.04 -8.21 -4.85
C SER A 217 3.02 -7.18 -4.27
N PRO A 218 3.14 -7.07 -2.93
CA PRO A 218 4.12 -6.19 -2.28
C PRO A 218 5.55 -6.39 -2.80
N GLN A 219 5.98 -7.64 -2.90
CA GLN A 219 7.33 -7.98 -3.38
C GLN A 219 7.55 -7.54 -4.84
N THR A 220 6.61 -7.87 -5.74
CA THR A 220 6.70 -7.44 -7.15
C THR A 220 6.70 -5.92 -7.28
N LEU A 221 5.93 -5.22 -6.43
CA LEU A 221 5.89 -3.77 -6.45
C LEU A 221 7.24 -3.13 -6.10
N TYR A 222 7.99 -3.75 -5.19
CA TYR A 222 9.31 -3.32 -4.76
C TYR A 222 10.40 -3.69 -5.77
N ASP A 223 10.41 -4.95 -6.23
CA ASP A 223 11.46 -5.51 -7.08
C ASP A 223 11.31 -5.14 -8.56
N GLN A 224 10.08 -4.93 -9.02
CA GLN A 224 9.74 -4.70 -10.42
C GLN A 224 8.78 -3.51 -10.58
N PRO A 225 9.21 -2.29 -10.21
CA PRO A 225 8.36 -1.10 -10.35
C PRO A 225 8.12 -0.80 -11.84
N ASN A 226 6.86 -0.68 -12.26
CA ASN A 226 6.52 -0.41 -13.66
C ASN A 226 7.06 0.91 -14.20
N ASN A 227 7.30 1.87 -13.30
CA ASN A 227 7.78 3.20 -13.67
C ASN A 227 8.53 3.88 -12.51
N LEU A 228 9.20 4.98 -12.84
CA LEU A 228 9.98 5.79 -11.90
C LEU A 228 9.14 6.33 -10.73
N PHE A 229 7.85 6.63 -10.96
CA PHE A 229 6.97 7.07 -9.89
C PHE A 229 6.82 5.98 -8.82
N VAL A 230 6.51 4.76 -9.22
CA VAL A 230 6.37 3.61 -8.31
C VAL A 230 7.69 3.33 -7.60
N ALA A 231 8.83 3.34 -8.32
CA ALA A 231 10.15 3.11 -7.75
C ALA A 231 10.50 4.12 -6.65
N LYS A 232 10.13 5.42 -6.84
CA LYS A 232 10.32 6.48 -5.86
C LYS A 232 9.31 6.47 -4.72
N PHE A 233 8.10 6.00 -5.00
CA PHE A 233 7.01 6.01 -4.03
C PHE A 233 7.09 4.84 -3.05
N ILE A 234 7.74 3.73 -3.45
CA ILE A 234 7.86 2.50 -2.67
C ILE A 234 9.30 2.31 -2.20
N GLY A 235 9.46 2.11 -0.90
CA GLY A 235 10.74 1.83 -0.24
C GLY A 235 11.24 3.00 0.61
N GLU A 236 11.86 2.65 1.74
CA GLU A 236 12.50 3.58 2.67
C GLU A 236 13.87 2.99 3.06
N PRO A 237 14.94 3.72 2.77
CA PRO A 237 15.02 5.03 2.13
C PRO A 237 14.48 5.06 0.69
N VAL A 238 14.11 6.29 0.24
CA VAL A 238 13.71 6.49 -1.16
C VAL A 238 14.86 6.09 -2.09
N ILE A 239 14.53 5.42 -3.19
CA ILE A 239 15.51 4.97 -4.19
C ILE A 239 16.40 6.14 -4.66
N ASN A 240 17.71 5.90 -4.76
CA ASN A 240 18.63 6.85 -5.38
C ASN A 240 18.25 7.04 -6.85
N THR A 241 18.24 8.28 -7.32
CA THR A 241 18.00 8.57 -8.74
C THR A 241 19.06 9.53 -9.27
N ILE A 242 19.78 9.09 -10.31
CA ILE A 242 20.80 9.86 -10.98
C ILE A 242 20.61 9.79 -12.50
N PRO A 243 21.18 10.72 -13.28
CA PRO A 243 21.17 10.62 -14.74
C PRO A 243 21.82 9.31 -15.21
N ALA A 244 21.13 8.53 -16.05
CA ALA A 244 21.67 7.26 -16.54
C ALA A 244 23.00 7.43 -17.28
N GLN A 245 23.21 8.59 -17.91
CA GLN A 245 24.45 8.94 -18.61
C GLN A 245 25.66 8.95 -17.68
N ALA A 246 25.49 9.30 -16.40
CA ALA A 246 26.59 9.31 -15.40
C ALA A 246 27.16 7.90 -15.16
N LEU A 247 26.36 6.84 -15.39
CA LEU A 247 26.75 5.45 -15.19
C LEU A 247 27.15 4.73 -16.49
N SER A 248 26.96 5.34 -17.65
CA SER A 248 27.03 4.66 -18.95
C SER A 248 28.37 3.98 -19.23
N ALA A 249 29.50 4.58 -18.78
CA ALA A 249 30.83 4.01 -18.95
C ALA A 249 31.02 2.73 -18.12
N ASP A 250 30.58 2.73 -16.87
CA ASP A 250 30.74 1.59 -15.95
C ASP A 250 29.74 0.47 -16.24
N LEU A 251 28.62 0.79 -16.88
CA LEU A 251 27.58 -0.16 -17.26
C LEU A 251 27.74 -0.76 -18.67
N ALA A 252 28.71 -0.29 -19.46
CA ALA A 252 28.88 -0.67 -20.87
C ALA A 252 29.01 -2.19 -21.11
N ASN A 253 29.56 -2.92 -20.13
CA ASN A 253 29.69 -4.38 -20.23
C ASN A 253 28.51 -5.16 -19.62
N ALA A 254 27.63 -4.51 -18.86
CA ALA A 254 26.56 -5.13 -18.10
C ALA A 254 25.18 -4.85 -18.71
N VAL A 255 25.01 -3.77 -19.44
CA VAL A 255 23.74 -3.33 -20.04
C VAL A 255 23.90 -3.12 -21.54
N PRO A 256 22.97 -3.63 -22.36
CA PRO A 256 23.02 -3.43 -23.82
C PRO A 256 23.05 -1.94 -24.21
N GLU A 257 23.90 -1.58 -25.16
CA GLU A 257 24.07 -0.20 -25.63
C GLU A 257 22.74 0.46 -26.09
N ALA A 258 21.88 -0.34 -26.73
CA ALA A 258 20.56 0.13 -27.16
C ALA A 258 19.67 0.60 -26.00
N ILE A 259 19.78 -0.05 -24.83
CA ILE A 259 19.05 0.32 -23.59
C ILE A 259 19.71 1.56 -22.99
N LEU A 260 21.05 1.60 -22.86
CA LEU A 260 21.77 2.76 -22.32
C LEU A 260 21.45 4.04 -23.10
N LYS A 261 21.27 3.97 -24.42
CA LYS A 261 20.90 5.13 -25.25
C LYS A 261 19.48 5.64 -25.00
N GLN A 262 18.56 4.78 -24.54
CA GLN A 262 17.17 5.13 -24.24
C GLN A 262 16.99 5.56 -22.77
N ALA A 263 17.91 5.13 -21.91
CA ALA A 263 17.86 5.41 -20.48
C ALA A 263 18.12 6.90 -20.18
N VAL A 264 17.20 7.48 -19.41
CA VAL A 264 17.32 8.87 -18.94
C VAL A 264 17.67 8.91 -17.44
N THR A 265 17.00 8.07 -16.65
CA THR A 265 17.21 8.01 -15.20
C THR A 265 17.61 6.60 -14.77
N ALA A 266 18.64 6.50 -13.95
CA ALA A 266 18.97 5.29 -13.22
C ALA A 266 18.40 5.38 -11.80
N GLY A 267 17.72 4.31 -11.36
CA GLY A 267 17.24 4.10 -10.00
C GLY A 267 18.08 3.04 -9.32
N ILE A 268 18.55 3.30 -8.11
CA ILE A 268 19.40 2.37 -7.35
C ILE A 268 18.87 2.30 -5.93
N ARG A 269 18.41 1.12 -5.47
CA ARG A 269 18.03 0.92 -4.08
C ARG A 269 19.24 1.12 -3.16
N SER A 270 19.01 1.66 -1.97
CA SER A 270 20.10 1.94 -1.02
C SER A 270 20.84 0.68 -0.55
N GLU A 271 20.14 -0.43 -0.42
CA GLU A 271 20.68 -1.76 -0.08
C GLU A 271 21.38 -2.45 -1.25
N ALA A 272 21.15 -1.98 -2.47
CA ALA A 272 21.82 -2.49 -3.67
C ALA A 272 23.26 -1.96 -3.83
N ILE A 273 23.65 -0.97 -3.03
CA ILE A 273 24.99 -0.40 -3.03
C ILE A 273 25.79 -1.03 -1.90
N ILE A 274 26.73 -1.93 -2.23
CA ILE A 274 27.44 -2.78 -1.29
C ILE A 274 28.98 -2.60 -1.36
N PRO A 275 29.72 -2.82 -0.26
CA PRO A 275 31.18 -2.62 -0.21
C PRO A 275 32.02 -3.81 -0.70
N TYR A 276 31.40 -4.91 -1.12
CA TYR A 276 32.09 -6.14 -1.51
C TYR A 276 31.50 -6.72 -2.79
N ASP A 277 32.31 -7.53 -3.48
CA ASP A 277 31.87 -8.26 -4.66
C ASP A 277 30.98 -9.44 -4.24
N ALA A 278 29.68 -9.38 -4.64
CA ALA A 278 28.69 -10.43 -4.39
C ALA A 278 28.59 -11.44 -5.55
N GLY A 279 29.61 -11.53 -6.40
CA GLY A 279 29.71 -12.51 -7.49
C GLY A 279 28.68 -12.28 -8.59
N GLU A 280 27.88 -13.30 -8.94
CA GLU A 280 26.93 -13.26 -10.05
C GLU A 280 25.81 -12.22 -9.91
N ASN A 281 25.51 -11.78 -8.68
CA ASN A 281 24.51 -10.74 -8.41
C ASN A 281 25.04 -9.32 -8.63
N VAL A 282 26.33 -9.14 -8.84
CA VAL A 282 26.92 -7.82 -9.14
C VAL A 282 26.57 -7.42 -10.55
N LEU A 283 26.05 -6.20 -10.72
CA LEU A 283 25.86 -5.57 -12.03
C LEU A 283 27.17 -4.97 -12.53
N ALA A 284 27.80 -4.10 -11.73
CA ALA A 284 29.05 -3.46 -12.05
C ALA A 284 29.76 -2.95 -10.79
N LYS A 285 31.06 -2.65 -10.95
CA LYS A 285 31.94 -2.05 -9.95
C LYS A 285 32.07 -0.57 -10.22
N PHE A 286 32.03 0.24 -9.18
CA PHE A 286 32.12 1.70 -9.22
C PHE A 286 33.19 2.18 -8.27
N HIS A 287 33.69 3.39 -8.49
CA HIS A 287 34.65 4.07 -7.60
C HIS A 287 34.05 5.39 -7.14
N GLY A 288 34.06 5.66 -5.83
CA GLY A 288 33.49 6.87 -5.27
C GLY A 288 34.07 7.25 -3.92
N LYS A 289 33.55 8.34 -3.35
CA LYS A 289 34.01 8.88 -2.08
C LYS A 289 32.91 8.93 -1.05
N ILE A 290 33.14 8.34 0.14
CA ILE A 290 32.24 8.52 1.28
C ILE A 290 32.36 9.96 1.79
N THR A 291 31.26 10.70 1.75
CA THR A 291 31.18 12.08 2.23
C THR A 291 30.61 12.17 3.64
N HIS A 292 29.70 11.27 3.98
CA HIS A 292 29.10 11.20 5.32
C HIS A 292 28.74 9.75 5.65
N SER A 293 28.84 9.39 6.92
CA SER A 293 28.30 8.12 7.42
C SER A 293 27.64 8.35 8.77
N SER A 294 26.50 7.71 8.99
CA SER A 294 25.79 7.75 10.26
C SER A 294 25.39 6.35 10.69
N LYS A 295 25.35 6.13 12.01
CA LYS A 295 24.88 4.88 12.59
C LYS A 295 23.97 5.19 13.77
N TYR A 296 22.75 4.66 13.71
CA TYR A 296 21.79 4.78 14.78
C TYR A 296 21.17 3.41 15.07
N GLY A 297 21.51 2.83 16.23
CA GLY A 297 21.07 1.48 16.58
C GLY A 297 21.60 0.44 15.61
N ARG A 298 20.71 -0.22 14.89
CA ARG A 298 21.04 -1.21 13.83
C ARG A 298 21.11 -0.56 12.45
N GLU A 299 20.50 0.58 12.30
CA GLU A 299 20.50 1.31 11.04
C GLU A 299 21.81 2.07 10.86
N ALA A 300 22.37 1.96 9.70
CA ALA A 300 23.56 2.68 9.33
C ALA A 300 23.47 3.07 7.87
N THR A 301 23.87 4.31 7.57
CA THR A 301 23.82 4.86 6.22
C THR A 301 25.14 5.50 5.87
N ALA A 302 25.49 5.48 4.60
CA ALA A 302 26.63 6.21 4.05
C ALA A 302 26.20 6.98 2.80
N ASP A 303 26.58 8.25 2.76
CA ASP A 303 26.52 9.09 1.56
C ASP A 303 27.79 8.90 0.75
N ILE A 304 27.65 8.57 -0.51
CA ILE A 304 28.74 8.38 -1.46
C ILE A 304 28.63 9.45 -2.54
N ASP A 305 29.70 10.18 -2.78
CA ASP A 305 29.86 11.01 -3.97
C ASP A 305 30.42 10.14 -5.10
N TYR A 306 29.64 10.02 -6.17
CA TYR A 306 30.01 9.36 -7.40
C TYR A 306 29.93 10.35 -8.55
N ASN A 307 31.10 10.89 -8.99
CA ASN A 307 31.20 11.87 -10.07
C ASN A 307 30.30 13.11 -9.89
N GLY A 308 30.13 13.58 -8.65
CA GLY A 308 29.24 14.69 -8.31
C GLY A 308 27.79 14.33 -8.04
N GLU A 309 27.40 13.07 -8.23
CA GLU A 309 26.08 12.55 -7.88
C GLU A 309 26.11 11.94 -6.48
N ARG A 310 25.09 12.23 -5.67
CA ARG A 310 24.96 11.68 -4.32
C ARG A 310 24.19 10.36 -4.35
N LEU A 311 24.82 9.31 -3.79
CA LEU A 311 24.19 8.01 -3.56
C LEU A 311 24.12 7.70 -2.06
N LEU A 312 22.98 7.21 -1.59
CA LEU A 312 22.78 6.73 -0.22
C LEU A 312 22.85 5.20 -0.21
N SER A 313 23.71 4.64 0.65
CA SER A 313 23.76 3.20 0.91
C SER A 313 23.39 2.88 2.35
N THR A 314 22.67 1.78 2.57
CA THR A 314 22.40 1.19 3.89
C THR A 314 23.37 0.05 4.25
N GLU A 315 24.15 -0.44 3.30
CA GLU A 315 25.07 -1.58 3.48
C GLU A 315 26.54 -1.15 3.75
N MET A 316 26.83 0.13 3.62
CA MET A 316 28.21 0.66 3.77
C MET A 316 28.56 1.06 5.22
N ALA A 317 27.84 0.58 6.20
CA ALA A 317 27.94 0.98 7.61
C ALA A 317 29.26 0.70 8.30
N GLY A 318 30.02 -0.25 7.82
CA GLY A 318 31.33 -0.64 8.40
C GLY A 318 32.51 0.07 7.76
N VAL A 319 32.28 0.82 6.67
CA VAL A 319 33.35 1.48 5.93
C VAL A 319 33.70 2.78 6.64
N SER A 320 34.94 2.88 7.10
CA SER A 320 35.40 4.03 7.84
C SER A 320 35.54 5.25 6.94
N SER A 321 34.99 6.40 7.38
CA SER A 321 35.25 7.71 6.79
C SER A 321 36.75 8.13 6.74
N ARG A 322 37.62 7.29 7.32
CA ARG A 322 39.07 7.46 7.27
C ARG A 322 39.71 7.04 5.92
N GLN A 323 38.99 6.26 5.11
CA GLN A 323 39.35 5.98 3.71
C GLN A 323 38.22 6.53 2.83
N PRO A 324 38.32 7.80 2.43
CA PRO A 324 37.24 8.48 1.76
C PRO A 324 36.97 7.93 0.36
N GLU A 325 37.99 7.41 -0.34
CA GLU A 325 37.85 6.80 -1.67
C GLU A 325 37.82 5.28 -1.56
N LEU A 326 36.83 4.66 -2.21
CA LEU A 326 36.63 3.24 -2.20
C LEU A 326 35.94 2.73 -3.46
N ASP A 327 36.17 1.47 -3.71
CA ASP A 327 35.39 0.72 -4.67
C ASP A 327 34.09 0.23 -4.00
N PHE A 328 32.99 0.36 -4.70
CA PHE A 328 31.70 -0.20 -4.31
C PHE A 328 31.05 -0.90 -5.49
N TYR A 329 30.04 -1.70 -5.21
CA TYR A 329 29.36 -2.52 -6.20
C TYR A 329 27.87 -2.24 -6.15
N ILE A 330 27.22 -2.31 -7.31
CA ILE A 330 25.75 -2.22 -7.41
C ILE A 330 25.25 -3.59 -7.82
N THR A 331 24.23 -4.09 -7.10
CA THR A 331 23.61 -5.37 -7.38
C THR A 331 22.54 -5.26 -8.47
N LYS A 332 22.30 -6.36 -9.21
CA LYS A 332 21.27 -6.43 -10.26
C LYS A 332 19.86 -6.23 -9.70
N SER A 333 19.59 -6.81 -8.54
CA SER A 333 18.26 -6.83 -7.92
C SER A 333 17.74 -5.47 -7.46
N GLY A 334 18.57 -4.48 -7.29
CA GLY A 334 18.13 -3.14 -6.85
C GLY A 334 18.45 -2.05 -7.86
N PHE A 335 18.74 -2.41 -9.11
CA PHE A 335 19.11 -1.47 -10.17
C PHE A 335 18.05 -1.42 -11.26
N PHE A 336 17.70 -0.20 -11.69
CA PHE A 336 16.64 0.07 -12.67
C PHE A 336 17.06 1.17 -13.63
N LEU A 337 16.67 1.07 -14.91
CA LEU A 337 16.76 2.16 -15.87
C LEU A 337 15.38 2.54 -16.37
N PHE A 338 15.13 3.83 -16.43
CA PHE A 338 13.88 4.42 -16.87
C PHE A 338 14.12 5.33 -18.08
N ASP A 339 13.19 5.28 -19.03
CA ASP A 339 13.18 6.15 -20.21
C ASP A 339 12.69 7.57 -19.91
N GLN A 340 12.55 8.39 -20.96
CA GLN A 340 12.08 9.78 -20.85
C GLN A 340 10.63 9.88 -20.33
N SER A 341 9.79 8.86 -20.54
CA SER A 341 8.42 8.79 -20.01
C SER A 341 8.37 8.35 -18.54
N GLY A 342 9.49 7.87 -18.01
CA GLY A 342 9.60 7.24 -16.70
C GLY A 342 9.22 5.76 -16.72
N ALA A 343 9.02 5.13 -17.86
CA ALA A 343 8.76 3.69 -17.94
C ALA A 343 10.04 2.89 -17.67
N LEU A 344 9.90 1.75 -16.97
CA LEU A 344 11.01 0.83 -16.74
C LEU A 344 11.43 0.18 -18.06
N ILE A 345 12.74 0.24 -18.40
CA ILE A 345 13.31 -0.35 -19.61
C ILE A 345 14.41 -1.39 -19.31
N PHE A 346 14.92 -1.43 -18.08
CA PHE A 346 15.90 -2.43 -17.63
C PHE A 346 15.90 -2.58 -16.12
N GLY A 347 16.18 -3.78 -15.62
CA GLY A 347 16.23 -4.12 -14.20
C GLY A 347 14.96 -4.80 -13.71
N GLY A 348 14.86 -5.06 -12.41
CA GLY A 348 13.72 -5.75 -11.82
C GLY A 348 13.77 -7.27 -12.02
N GLU A 349 14.96 -7.86 -12.12
CA GLU A 349 15.10 -9.32 -12.07
C GLU A 349 14.64 -9.80 -10.67
N SER A 350 13.65 -10.69 -10.66
CA SER A 350 13.19 -11.30 -9.43
C SER A 350 14.34 -12.09 -8.79
N HIS A 351 14.48 -12.00 -7.46
CA HIS A 351 15.21 -13.03 -6.74
C HIS A 351 14.49 -14.37 -7.03
N ALA A 352 15.07 -15.19 -7.90
CA ALA A 352 14.64 -16.58 -8.02
C ALA A 352 14.94 -17.23 -6.67
N GLU A 353 13.88 -17.70 -5.99
CA GLU A 353 13.99 -18.56 -4.80
C GLU A 353 14.73 -19.86 -5.11
#